data_ab771c414277519433177c3277febd25
#
_entry.id   ab771c414277519433177c3277febd25
#
_cell.length_a   1.000
_cell.length_b   1.000
_cell.length_c   1.000
_cell.angle_alpha   90.00
_cell.angle_beta   90.00
_cell.angle_gamma   90.00
#
_symmetry.space_group_name_H-M   'P 1'
#
loop_
_entity.id
_entity.type
_entity.pdbx_description
1 polymer ?
#
loop_
_entity_poly.entity_id
_entity_poly.type
_entity_poly.pdbx_seq_one_letter_code
_entity_poly.pdbx_strand_id
1 'polypeptide(L)'
;MKSTNFWAKLAAALVTLSLAGGALVVTSCGDDSKIETPDNPDDKPDNPDDKPENPGEETTTATVTLRTPNIDGTTVTWTGKLEVKGSGTVEAGVSYSESNKPNKVGDPDIVTVQKAGTPDASGNFTITVSGLAKDKTYYYCSYCKIGDKYTFGDVIEFKTGGNVYEEEADIDMSKAEDLSAGESANCYIVTKAGTYKFQAVKGNDKSQTLSGAKAEILWESFCTDEMPAKGSIVSGVCCKGGYVGFTTPATYTKGNALVALKDADGNIIWSWHIWLTDQPAEHVYRNDAGTMMDRNLGATEAGARTTKTLGLLYQWGRKDPFMGCCEADVSKLSAFTGEEKLVSCTETTGTIAYAIAHPQTFIQGNWDTNAGKGSCDWLYDDRSSDAIKDITRWQRTKTVYDPCPAGWRVPDGGDDGIWAKAGFSTSDLNNTNNSLGFALADGSKTWYPTPGFREFTGENKMKAGMYGEYWSANVRYFNGNPGGYVYCLRISYDPNVAANAVDPSAKWSAASAFSVRCQKIQ
;
A
#
# COMPACT_ATOMS: atom_id res chain seq x y z
N MET A 1 5.74 -0.17 41.60
CA MET A 1 5.24 1.22 41.69
C MET A 1 6.25 2.14 41.01
N LYS A 2 5.81 2.96 40.08
CA LYS A 2 6.52 3.90 39.19
C LYS A 2 7.01 3.30 37.85
N SER A 3 6.08 3.22 36.89
CA SER A 3 6.40 3.11 35.47
C SER A 3 5.24 3.67 34.63
N THR A 4 4.92 4.92 34.75
CA THR A 4 3.79 5.55 34.06
C THR A 4 4.12 6.88 33.38
N ASN A 5 5.37 7.16 33.01
CA ASN A 5 5.68 8.46 32.39
C ASN A 5 6.65 8.42 31.20
N PHE A 6 6.82 7.25 30.54
CA PHE A 6 7.72 7.20 29.37
C PHE A 6 7.04 7.56 28.04
N TRP A 7 5.75 7.36 27.91
CA TRP A 7 5.00 7.56 26.66
C TRP A 7 4.62 9.01 26.36
N ALA A 8 4.54 9.86 27.38
CA ALA A 8 4.15 11.26 27.22
C ALA A 8 5.27 12.17 26.66
N LYS A 9 6.53 11.72 26.60
CA LYS A 9 7.66 12.53 26.12
C LYS A 9 8.05 12.28 24.67
N LEU A 10 7.54 11.24 24.01
CA LEU A 10 7.81 11.00 22.59
C LEU A 10 6.81 11.70 21.65
N ALA A 11 5.67 12.16 22.17
CA ALA A 11 4.66 12.83 21.36
C ALA A 11 4.89 14.33 21.13
N ALA A 12 5.91 14.94 21.77
CA ALA A 12 6.12 16.39 21.73
C ALA A 12 7.22 16.88 20.78
N ALA A 13 7.85 16.01 19.98
CA ALA A 13 8.99 16.37 19.13
C ALA A 13 8.77 16.19 17.62
N LEU A 14 7.53 16.02 17.16
CA LEU A 14 7.21 15.85 15.73
C LEU A 14 6.03 16.72 15.31
N VAL A 15 6.20 18.02 15.40
CA VAL A 15 5.46 18.99 14.59
C VAL A 15 6.51 19.73 13.76
N THR A 16 6.57 19.42 12.50
CA THR A 16 6.98 20.15 11.32
C THR A 16 7.76 19.25 10.37
N LEU A 17 7.06 18.60 9.47
CA LEU A 17 7.25 18.64 8.01
C LEU A 17 6.07 17.93 7.34
N SER A 18 5.03 18.69 7.11
CA SER A 18 3.97 18.35 6.16
C SER A 18 4.46 18.64 4.75
N LEU A 19 3.91 17.90 3.81
CA LEU A 19 3.83 18.17 2.38
C LEU A 19 4.59 17.20 1.50
N ALA A 20 3.83 16.28 0.92
CA ALA A 20 3.57 16.28 -0.50
C ALA A 20 2.53 15.22 -0.86
N GLY A 21 1.28 15.49 -0.56
CA GLY A 21 0.14 14.96 -1.31
C GLY A 21 -0.46 16.18 -2.01
N GLY A 22 0.02 16.49 -3.21
CA GLY A 22 -0.32 17.73 -3.89
C GLY A 22 -1.78 17.75 -4.34
N ALA A 23 -2.62 18.43 -3.59
CA ALA A 23 -3.81 19.05 -4.16
C ALA A 23 -3.37 20.34 -4.84
N LEU A 24 -3.36 20.37 -6.16
CA LEU A 24 -3.08 21.57 -6.92
C LEU A 24 -4.25 22.54 -6.77
N VAL A 25 -4.02 23.61 -6.04
CA VAL A 25 -4.95 24.74 -5.95
C VAL A 25 -4.68 25.68 -7.10
N VAL A 26 -5.64 25.84 -7.97
CA VAL A 26 -5.57 26.78 -9.07
C VAL A 26 -6.20 28.10 -8.69
N THR A 27 -5.52 29.17 -9.07
CA THR A 27 -5.92 30.56 -8.86
C THR A 27 -7.33 30.89 -9.36
N SER A 28 -8.01 31.72 -8.61
CA SER A 28 -9.34 32.26 -8.87
C SER A 28 -9.43 33.00 -10.23
N CYS A 29 -10.46 32.75 -11.00
CA CYS A 29 -10.85 33.58 -12.13
C CYS A 29 -11.55 34.83 -11.60
N GLY A 30 -10.82 35.91 -11.42
CA GLY A 30 -11.32 37.22 -11.07
C GLY A 30 -10.63 38.30 -11.93
N ASP A 31 -11.39 39.30 -12.30
CA ASP A 31 -10.86 40.42 -13.07
C ASP A 31 -10.31 41.50 -12.13
N ASP A 32 -9.01 41.58 -11.97
CA ASP A 32 -8.36 42.68 -11.28
C ASP A 32 -7.10 43.12 -12.06
N SER A 33 -7.33 44.04 -12.98
CA SER A 33 -6.27 44.86 -13.53
C SER A 33 -6.44 46.31 -13.02
N LYS A 34 -5.91 46.61 -11.86
CA LYS A 34 -5.55 47.98 -11.47
C LYS A 34 -4.15 47.96 -10.87
N ILE A 35 -3.23 48.49 -11.67
CA ILE A 35 -1.92 48.92 -11.21
C ILE A 35 -2.14 50.26 -10.52
N GLU A 36 -1.96 50.36 -9.24
CA GLU A 36 -1.87 51.63 -8.52
C GLU A 36 -0.46 52.17 -8.58
N THR A 37 -0.34 53.37 -9.14
CA THR A 37 0.85 54.24 -9.01
C THR A 37 0.70 55.10 -7.76
N PRO A 38 1.79 55.45 -7.04
CA PRO A 38 1.70 56.17 -5.78
C PRO A 38 1.30 57.63 -5.92
N ASP A 39 0.43 58.06 -5.00
CA ASP A 39 -0.13 59.36 -4.82
C ASP A 39 0.86 60.51 -4.73
N ASN A 40 0.51 61.60 -5.39
CA ASN A 40 1.01 62.95 -5.12
C ASN A 40 -0.12 63.78 -4.48
N PRO A 41 0.07 64.43 -3.30
CA PRO A 41 -0.96 65.19 -2.62
C PRO A 41 -0.99 66.60 -3.14
N ASP A 42 -2.10 67.00 -3.76
CA ASP A 42 -2.67 68.36 -3.79
C ASP A 42 -3.64 68.50 -4.96
N ASP A 43 -4.95 68.53 -4.62
CA ASP A 43 -5.90 69.53 -5.13
C ASP A 43 -7.35 69.11 -4.79
N LYS A 44 -8.06 70.03 -4.11
CA LYS A 44 -9.51 70.13 -3.90
C LYS A 44 -10.06 71.16 -4.89
N PRO A 45 -11.42 71.38 -5.04
CA PRO A 45 -12.61 70.62 -4.67
C PRO A 45 -13.75 70.59 -5.74
N ASP A 46 -14.78 69.79 -5.41
CA ASP A 46 -16.24 69.96 -5.71
C ASP A 46 -16.76 70.01 -7.16
N ASN A 47 -17.42 68.91 -7.54
CA ASN A 47 -18.56 68.97 -8.44
C ASN A 47 -19.69 68.02 -8.00
N PRO A 48 -20.93 68.47 -7.77
CA PRO A 48 -22.03 67.63 -7.30
C PRO A 48 -22.88 67.15 -8.48
N ASP A 49 -22.51 65.95 -9.00
CA ASP A 49 -23.38 65.17 -9.89
C ASP A 49 -23.06 63.68 -9.72
N ASP A 50 -23.18 63.17 -8.51
CA ASP A 50 -23.14 61.73 -8.28
C ASP A 50 -24.49 61.12 -8.60
N LYS A 51 -24.59 60.51 -9.75
CA LYS A 51 -25.58 59.52 -10.12
C LYS A 51 -25.34 58.26 -9.27
N PRO A 52 -26.34 57.63 -8.63
CA PRO A 52 -26.09 56.46 -7.83
C PRO A 52 -25.53 55.33 -8.68
N GLU A 53 -24.37 54.82 -8.27
CA GLU A 53 -23.76 53.60 -8.82
C GLU A 53 -24.77 52.45 -8.67
N ASN A 54 -24.95 51.74 -9.79
CA ASN A 54 -25.73 50.51 -9.87
C ASN A 54 -25.11 49.47 -8.89
N PRO A 55 -25.91 48.74 -8.08
CA PRO A 55 -25.34 47.71 -7.22
C PRO A 55 -24.58 46.68 -8.06
N GLY A 56 -23.30 46.54 -7.77
CA GLY A 56 -22.33 45.82 -8.58
C GLY A 56 -22.82 44.45 -9.04
N GLU A 57 -22.57 44.13 -10.29
CA GLU A 57 -22.63 42.77 -10.82
C GLU A 57 -21.70 41.92 -9.99
N GLU A 58 -22.23 40.90 -9.30
CA GLU A 58 -21.41 39.91 -8.62
C GLU A 58 -20.49 39.24 -9.63
N THR A 59 -19.21 39.53 -9.55
CA THR A 59 -18.20 38.90 -10.41
C THR A 59 -18.15 37.41 -10.14
N THR A 60 -18.45 36.58 -11.14
CA THR A 60 -18.32 35.14 -11.05
C THR A 60 -16.86 34.73 -10.97
N THR A 61 -16.49 33.98 -9.94
CA THR A 61 -15.17 33.38 -9.79
C THR A 61 -15.27 31.85 -9.69
N ALA A 62 -14.25 31.13 -10.16
CA ALA A 62 -14.23 29.68 -10.10
C ALA A 62 -12.85 29.14 -9.78
N THR A 63 -12.84 28.02 -9.08
CA THR A 63 -11.61 27.25 -8.77
C THR A 63 -11.79 25.80 -9.21
N VAL A 64 -10.78 25.26 -9.90
CA VAL A 64 -10.74 23.86 -10.34
C VAL A 64 -9.58 23.15 -9.67
N THR A 65 -9.88 22.11 -8.91
CA THR A 65 -8.87 21.22 -8.31
C THR A 65 -8.90 19.88 -9.02
N LEU A 66 -7.75 19.41 -9.52
CA LEU A 66 -7.59 18.07 -10.08
C LEU A 66 -6.80 17.18 -9.11
N ARG A 67 -7.17 15.91 -9.06
CA ARG A 67 -6.34 14.87 -8.43
C ARG A 67 -5.35 14.33 -9.44
N THR A 68 -4.29 13.65 -8.94
CA THR A 68 -3.38 12.89 -9.79
C THR A 68 -4.17 11.95 -10.69
N PRO A 69 -3.94 11.95 -12.02
CA PRO A 69 -4.69 11.12 -12.94
C PRO A 69 -4.42 9.63 -12.72
N ASN A 70 -5.43 8.82 -12.97
CA ASN A 70 -5.25 7.39 -13.17
C ASN A 70 -4.87 7.15 -14.62
N ILE A 71 -3.72 6.48 -14.86
CA ILE A 71 -3.18 6.19 -16.19
C ILE A 71 -3.26 4.68 -16.39
N ASP A 72 -4.02 4.26 -17.39
CA ASP A 72 -4.20 2.87 -17.78
C ASP A 72 -3.85 2.73 -19.28
N GLY A 73 -2.63 2.30 -19.53
CA GLY A 73 -2.08 2.18 -20.88
C GLY A 73 -2.09 3.50 -21.63
N THR A 74 -2.95 3.59 -22.64
CA THR A 74 -3.18 4.79 -23.46
C THR A 74 -4.44 5.55 -23.05
N THR A 75 -5.06 5.17 -21.92
CA THR A 75 -6.24 5.82 -21.35
C THR A 75 -5.85 6.54 -20.06
N VAL A 76 -6.29 7.77 -19.91
CA VAL A 76 -6.04 8.61 -18.73
C VAL A 76 -7.35 9.13 -18.19
N THR A 77 -7.56 8.99 -16.89
CA THR A 77 -8.75 9.47 -16.19
C THR A 77 -8.37 10.47 -15.11
N TRP A 78 -8.87 11.69 -15.25
CA TRP A 78 -8.76 12.74 -14.24
C TRP A 78 -10.06 12.83 -13.44
N THR A 79 -9.95 12.99 -12.13
CA THR A 79 -11.05 13.38 -11.26
C THR A 79 -10.78 14.79 -10.72
N GLY A 80 -11.80 15.62 -10.68
CA GLY A 80 -11.67 17.00 -10.24
C GLY A 80 -12.89 17.50 -9.49
N LYS A 81 -12.74 18.71 -8.92
CA LYS A 81 -13.81 19.46 -8.27
C LYS A 81 -13.81 20.87 -8.77
N LEU A 82 -14.99 21.34 -9.14
CA LEU A 82 -15.28 22.75 -9.49
C LEU A 82 -15.98 23.41 -8.31
N GLU A 83 -15.48 24.55 -7.88
CA GLU A 83 -16.12 25.43 -6.91
C GLU A 83 -16.38 26.79 -7.57
N VAL A 84 -17.64 27.25 -7.55
CA VAL A 84 -18.06 28.51 -8.19
C VAL A 84 -18.63 29.44 -7.13
N LYS A 85 -18.27 30.72 -7.20
CA LYS A 85 -18.89 31.82 -6.46
C LYS A 85 -19.44 32.81 -7.47
N GLY A 86 -20.69 33.25 -7.26
CA GLY A 86 -21.43 34.06 -8.23
C GLY A 86 -22.38 33.23 -9.09
N SER A 87 -23.09 33.87 -10.03
CA SER A 87 -24.18 33.29 -10.81
C SER A 87 -23.86 32.99 -12.28
N GLY A 88 -22.61 33.20 -12.71
CA GLY A 88 -22.18 33.01 -14.12
C GLY A 88 -21.97 31.53 -14.46
N THR A 89 -22.09 31.21 -15.73
CA THR A 89 -21.78 29.89 -16.27
C THR A 89 -20.27 29.68 -16.34
N VAL A 90 -19.80 28.57 -15.78
CA VAL A 90 -18.38 28.18 -15.78
C VAL A 90 -18.25 26.83 -16.47
N GLU A 91 -17.35 26.75 -17.45
CA GLU A 91 -16.84 25.48 -17.97
C GLU A 91 -15.54 25.13 -17.24
N ALA A 92 -15.38 23.90 -16.83
CA ALA A 92 -14.19 23.40 -16.12
C ALA A 92 -13.71 22.08 -16.70
N GLY A 93 -12.40 21.83 -16.65
CA GLY A 93 -11.86 20.59 -17.20
C GLY A 93 -10.35 20.46 -17.14
N VAL A 94 -9.83 19.71 -18.11
CA VAL A 94 -8.41 19.43 -18.32
C VAL A 94 -7.98 19.91 -19.68
N SER A 95 -6.85 20.62 -19.75
CA SER A 95 -6.12 20.89 -20.98
C SER A 95 -4.84 20.06 -20.99
N TYR A 96 -4.56 19.33 -22.08
CA TYR A 96 -3.36 18.51 -22.21
C TYR A 96 -2.69 18.64 -23.59
N SER A 97 -1.40 18.34 -23.65
CA SER A 97 -0.55 18.46 -24.83
C SER A 97 0.68 17.56 -24.73
N GLU A 98 1.30 17.24 -25.86
CA GLU A 98 2.67 16.67 -25.90
C GLU A 98 3.75 17.73 -25.61
N SER A 99 3.40 19.01 -25.74
CA SER A 99 4.25 20.14 -25.34
C SER A 99 4.06 20.45 -23.85
N ASN A 100 5.12 20.89 -23.17
CA ASN A 100 5.06 21.36 -21.79
C ASN A 100 4.28 22.69 -21.60
N LYS A 101 3.44 23.04 -22.56
CA LYS A 101 2.61 24.26 -22.56
C LYS A 101 1.13 23.94 -22.82
N PRO A 102 0.48 23.05 -22.05
CA PRO A 102 -0.93 22.71 -22.23
C PRO A 102 -1.87 23.90 -21.96
N ASN A 103 -1.37 24.97 -21.35
CA ASN A 103 -2.07 26.23 -21.07
C ASN A 103 -2.00 27.28 -22.25
N LYS A 104 -1.41 26.92 -23.38
CA LYS A 104 -1.33 27.79 -24.58
C LYS A 104 -2.41 27.41 -25.60
N VAL A 105 -3.66 27.57 -25.21
CA VAL A 105 -4.81 27.30 -26.06
C VAL A 105 -4.88 28.33 -27.19
N GLY A 106 -4.98 27.84 -28.45
CA GLY A 106 -5.02 28.70 -29.64
C GLY A 106 -3.67 29.14 -30.16
N ASP A 107 -2.57 28.71 -29.57
CA ASP A 107 -1.22 28.92 -30.12
C ASP A 107 -1.06 28.02 -31.35
N PRO A 108 -0.75 28.56 -32.55
CA PRO A 108 -0.66 27.80 -33.80
C PRO A 108 0.48 26.78 -33.82
N ASP A 109 1.50 26.97 -32.98
CA ASP A 109 2.67 26.09 -32.87
C ASP A 109 2.53 25.00 -31.82
N ILE A 110 1.42 24.98 -31.04
CA ILE A 110 1.21 24.06 -29.93
C ILE A 110 -0.16 23.39 -30.04
N VAL A 111 -0.16 22.09 -30.24
CA VAL A 111 -1.40 21.31 -30.21
C VAL A 111 -1.82 21.08 -28.75
N THR A 112 -2.90 21.73 -28.34
CA THR A 112 -3.54 21.58 -27.06
C THR A 112 -4.94 20.98 -27.23
N VAL A 113 -5.33 20.08 -26.33
CA VAL A 113 -6.66 19.47 -26.32
C VAL A 113 -7.34 19.78 -24.98
N GLN A 114 -8.52 20.44 -25.05
CA GLN A 114 -9.36 20.69 -23.91
C GLN A 114 -10.45 19.62 -23.82
N LYS A 115 -10.69 19.12 -22.62
CA LYS A 115 -11.80 18.24 -22.30
C LYS A 115 -12.56 18.80 -21.11
N ALA A 116 -13.80 19.20 -21.35
CA ALA A 116 -14.69 19.68 -20.30
C ALA A 116 -15.21 18.50 -19.45
N GLY A 117 -15.28 18.71 -18.15
CA GLY A 117 -15.97 17.83 -17.22
C GLY A 117 -17.44 18.21 -17.10
N THR A 118 -18.27 17.28 -16.67
CA THR A 118 -19.67 17.53 -16.28
C THR A 118 -19.76 17.42 -14.76
N PRO A 119 -19.71 18.54 -14.01
CA PRO A 119 -19.78 18.50 -12.55
C PRO A 119 -21.14 17.99 -12.06
N ASP A 120 -21.12 17.16 -11.02
CA ASP A 120 -22.29 16.78 -10.26
C ASP A 120 -22.78 17.93 -9.34
N ALA A 121 -23.84 17.70 -8.57
CA ALA A 121 -24.38 18.69 -7.63
C ALA A 121 -23.39 19.14 -6.54
N SER A 122 -22.34 18.40 -6.30
CA SER A 122 -21.25 18.71 -5.35
C SER A 122 -20.03 19.32 -6.03
N GLY A 123 -20.08 19.52 -7.34
CA GLY A 123 -19.02 20.06 -8.17
C GLY A 123 -17.97 19.02 -8.63
N ASN A 124 -18.12 17.74 -8.30
CA ASN A 124 -17.16 16.71 -8.72
C ASN A 124 -17.39 16.32 -10.18
N PHE A 125 -16.31 16.06 -10.90
CA PHE A 125 -16.36 15.58 -12.28
C PHE A 125 -15.25 14.59 -12.58
N THR A 126 -15.46 13.78 -13.62
CA THR A 126 -14.48 12.81 -14.13
C THR A 126 -14.34 13.01 -15.64
N ILE A 127 -13.10 12.97 -16.13
CA ILE A 127 -12.77 13.08 -17.54
C ILE A 127 -11.88 11.90 -17.92
N THR A 128 -12.30 11.12 -18.91
CA THR A 128 -11.51 10.01 -19.45
C THR A 128 -11.13 10.31 -20.90
N VAL A 129 -9.85 10.14 -21.23
CA VAL A 129 -9.31 10.26 -22.57
C VAL A 129 -8.62 8.96 -22.92
N SER A 130 -9.04 8.32 -24.01
CA SER A 130 -8.47 7.08 -24.53
C SER A 130 -7.76 7.31 -25.86
N GLY A 131 -6.85 6.40 -26.24
CA GLY A 131 -6.16 6.44 -27.53
C GLY A 131 -4.98 7.42 -27.59
N LEU A 132 -4.43 7.81 -26.45
CA LEU A 132 -3.16 8.53 -26.42
C LEU A 132 -2.02 7.63 -26.94
N ALA A 133 -0.96 8.24 -27.47
CA ALA A 133 0.19 7.46 -27.94
C ALA A 133 0.87 6.73 -26.77
N LYS A 134 1.25 5.47 -26.98
CA LYS A 134 1.91 4.64 -25.99
C LYS A 134 3.34 5.14 -25.72
N ASP A 135 3.80 5.00 -24.46
CA ASP A 135 5.15 5.36 -23.99
C ASP A 135 5.53 6.84 -24.25
N LYS A 136 4.52 7.69 -24.36
CA LYS A 136 4.67 9.09 -24.68
C LYS A 136 4.51 9.96 -23.44
N THR A 137 5.35 10.98 -23.33
CA THR A 137 5.21 12.02 -22.32
C THR A 137 4.20 13.07 -22.77
N TYR A 138 3.28 13.40 -21.89
CA TYR A 138 2.27 14.45 -22.02
C TYR A 138 2.33 15.39 -20.81
N TYR A 139 1.77 16.55 -20.99
CA TYR A 139 1.61 17.56 -19.94
C TYR A 139 0.15 17.95 -19.85
N TYR A 140 -0.34 18.20 -18.64
CA TYR A 140 -1.71 18.65 -18.41
C TYR A 140 -1.78 19.75 -17.36
N CYS A 141 -2.87 20.52 -17.41
CA CYS A 141 -3.27 21.44 -16.35
C CYS A 141 -4.80 21.47 -16.24
N SER A 142 -5.30 21.87 -15.09
CA SER A 142 -6.72 22.21 -14.98
C SER A 142 -7.02 23.50 -15.72
N TYR A 143 -8.25 23.67 -16.16
CA TYR A 143 -8.74 24.96 -16.63
C TYR A 143 -10.15 25.25 -16.13
N CYS A 144 -10.47 26.54 -16.02
CA CYS A 144 -11.85 27.02 -16.05
C CYS A 144 -11.99 28.11 -17.11
N LYS A 145 -13.19 28.20 -17.67
CA LYS A 145 -13.56 29.20 -18.68
C LYS A 145 -14.83 29.92 -18.22
N ILE A 146 -14.75 31.24 -18.13
CA ILE A 146 -15.88 32.14 -17.86
C ILE A 146 -16.00 33.11 -19.04
N GLY A 147 -17.12 33.05 -19.75
CA GLY A 147 -17.21 33.74 -21.06
C GLY A 147 -16.13 33.22 -22.02
N ASP A 148 -15.31 34.10 -22.56
CA ASP A 148 -14.21 33.77 -23.47
C ASP A 148 -12.84 33.68 -22.76
N LYS A 149 -12.79 33.90 -21.48
CA LYS A 149 -11.55 33.95 -20.70
C LYS A 149 -11.23 32.59 -20.05
N TYR A 150 -10.01 32.09 -20.33
CA TYR A 150 -9.46 30.88 -19.69
C TYR A 150 -8.56 31.23 -18.52
N THR A 151 -8.64 30.45 -17.46
CA THR A 151 -7.66 30.41 -16.36
C THR A 151 -7.18 28.99 -16.21
N PHE A 152 -5.85 28.83 -16.06
CA PHE A 152 -5.19 27.53 -16.02
C PHE A 152 -4.47 27.33 -14.70
N GLY A 153 -4.39 26.07 -14.27
CA GLY A 153 -3.56 25.64 -13.19
C GLY A 153 -2.12 25.33 -13.57
N ASP A 154 -1.40 24.80 -12.60
CA ASP A 154 -0.02 24.37 -12.81
C ASP A 154 0.07 23.24 -13.83
N VAL A 155 1.17 23.27 -14.59
CA VAL A 155 1.45 22.26 -15.60
C VAL A 155 2.15 21.07 -14.96
N ILE A 156 1.59 19.88 -15.16
CA ILE A 156 2.08 18.62 -14.63
C ILE A 156 2.40 17.68 -15.77
N GLU A 157 3.51 16.98 -15.64
CA GLU A 157 3.93 15.93 -16.56
C GLU A 157 3.28 14.59 -16.20
N PHE A 158 2.91 13.80 -17.21
CA PHE A 158 2.59 12.39 -17.07
C PHE A 158 3.09 11.61 -18.28
N LYS A 159 3.28 10.30 -18.11
CA LYS A 159 3.69 9.42 -19.20
C LYS A 159 2.64 8.32 -19.40
N THR A 160 2.22 8.15 -20.66
CA THR A 160 1.38 7.02 -21.06
C THR A 160 2.20 5.74 -21.18
N GLY A 161 1.56 4.58 -21.11
CA GLY A 161 2.26 3.31 -21.31
C GLY A 161 2.57 2.52 -20.03
N GLY A 162 2.29 3.07 -18.85
CA GLY A 162 2.22 2.29 -17.61
C GLY A 162 0.87 1.58 -17.55
N ASN A 163 0.81 0.28 -17.58
CA ASN A 163 -0.36 -0.59 -17.67
C ASN A 163 -0.99 -0.68 -19.07
N VAL A 164 -0.26 -1.29 -20.00
CA VAL A 164 -0.95 -2.08 -21.01
C VAL A 164 -1.64 -3.19 -20.21
N TYR A 165 -2.97 -3.26 -20.22
CA TYR A 165 -3.66 -4.51 -19.98
C TYR A 165 -3.13 -5.45 -21.05
N GLU A 166 -2.12 -6.23 -20.71
CA GLU A 166 -1.73 -7.31 -21.57
C GLU A 166 -2.97 -8.15 -21.71
N GLU A 167 -3.35 -8.47 -22.95
CA GLU A 167 -4.30 -9.54 -23.19
C GLU A 167 -3.83 -10.71 -22.34
N GLU A 168 -4.76 -11.39 -21.67
CA GLU A 168 -4.39 -12.56 -20.86
C GLU A 168 -3.43 -13.43 -21.67
N ALA A 169 -2.33 -13.83 -21.07
CA ALA A 169 -1.35 -14.65 -21.76
C ALA A 169 -2.02 -15.94 -22.23
N ASP A 170 -1.79 -16.33 -23.48
CA ASP A 170 -2.27 -17.63 -23.98
C ASP A 170 -1.41 -18.75 -23.38
N ILE A 171 -1.81 -19.19 -22.19
CA ILE A 171 -1.13 -20.23 -21.42
C ILE A 171 -1.78 -21.58 -21.68
N ASP A 172 -0.98 -22.55 -22.12
CA ASP A 172 -1.40 -23.95 -22.24
C ASP A 172 -1.54 -24.57 -20.84
N MET A 173 -2.75 -24.47 -20.28
CA MET A 173 -3.07 -24.96 -18.95
C MET A 173 -2.94 -26.49 -18.81
N SER A 174 -2.90 -27.25 -19.92
CA SER A 174 -2.72 -28.71 -19.89
C SER A 174 -1.29 -29.09 -19.49
N LYS A 175 -0.33 -28.23 -19.75
CA LYS A 175 1.10 -28.41 -19.42
C LYS A 175 1.53 -27.70 -18.12
N ALA A 176 0.63 -26.92 -17.52
CA ALA A 176 0.91 -26.17 -16.32
C ALA A 176 1.02 -27.08 -15.09
N GLU A 177 2.07 -26.95 -14.31
CA GLU A 177 2.24 -27.59 -13.00
C GLU A 177 1.17 -27.04 -12.04
N ASP A 178 0.38 -27.90 -11.41
CA ASP A 178 -0.69 -27.49 -10.49
C ASP A 178 -0.16 -27.36 -9.06
N LEU A 179 0.07 -26.12 -8.65
CA LEU A 179 0.58 -25.78 -7.32
C LEU A 179 -0.48 -26.00 -6.20
N SER A 180 -1.74 -26.18 -6.58
CA SER A 180 -2.87 -26.46 -5.66
C SER A 180 -3.35 -27.91 -5.68
N ALA A 181 -2.62 -28.81 -6.33
CA ALA A 181 -3.03 -30.22 -6.46
C ALA A 181 -3.28 -30.90 -5.09
N GLY A 182 -2.45 -30.64 -4.09
CA GLY A 182 -2.66 -31.06 -2.71
C GLY A 182 -3.59 -30.10 -1.98
N GLU A 183 -3.07 -28.98 -1.52
CA GLU A 183 -3.76 -27.95 -0.76
C GLU A 183 -3.68 -26.60 -1.50
N SER A 184 -4.69 -25.76 -1.30
CA SER A 184 -4.65 -24.37 -1.77
C SER A 184 -4.14 -23.42 -0.69
N ALA A 185 -3.65 -22.25 -1.08
CA ALA A 185 -3.12 -21.25 -0.17
C ALA A 185 -3.19 -19.83 -0.79
N ASN A 186 -2.81 -18.81 -0.02
CA ASN A 186 -2.63 -17.45 -0.54
C ASN A 186 -1.20 -17.18 -1.03
N CYS A 187 -0.26 -18.09 -0.78
CA CYS A 187 1.12 -17.99 -1.26
C CYS A 187 1.52 -19.30 -1.94
N TYR A 188 2.13 -19.19 -3.10
CA TYR A 188 2.66 -20.32 -3.85
C TYR A 188 4.17 -20.14 -4.09
N ILE A 189 4.95 -21.14 -3.68
CA ILE A 189 6.40 -21.17 -3.86
C ILE A 189 6.72 -21.77 -5.23
N VAL A 190 7.59 -21.08 -5.97
CA VAL A 190 8.08 -21.50 -7.29
C VAL A 190 9.60 -21.56 -7.25
N THR A 191 10.17 -22.73 -7.58
CA THR A 191 11.60 -23.01 -7.42
C THR A 191 12.39 -23.05 -8.71
N LYS A 192 11.72 -22.97 -9.85
CA LYS A 192 12.32 -23.05 -11.22
C LYS A 192 11.49 -22.27 -12.22
N ALA A 193 12.05 -21.99 -13.39
CA ALA A 193 11.28 -21.44 -14.51
C ALA A 193 10.27 -22.48 -15.03
N GLY A 194 9.06 -22.01 -15.42
CA GLY A 194 8.03 -22.91 -15.92
C GLY A 194 6.67 -22.25 -16.13
N THR A 195 5.70 -23.12 -16.39
CA THR A 195 4.28 -22.77 -16.50
C THR A 195 3.55 -23.43 -15.35
N TYR A 196 2.74 -22.64 -14.64
CA TYR A 196 2.09 -23.03 -13.40
C TYR A 196 0.62 -22.66 -13.42
N LYS A 197 -0.15 -23.34 -12.58
CA LYS A 197 -1.55 -22.97 -12.29
C LYS A 197 -1.90 -23.30 -10.85
N PHE A 198 -2.94 -22.67 -10.36
CA PHE A 198 -3.58 -23.00 -9.09
C PHE A 198 -5.08 -22.72 -9.15
N GLN A 199 -5.85 -23.42 -8.34
CA GLN A 199 -7.30 -23.23 -8.28
C GLN A 199 -7.66 -21.82 -7.81
N ALA A 200 -8.62 -21.20 -8.49
CA ALA A 200 -9.18 -19.91 -8.10
C ALA A 200 -10.16 -20.10 -6.93
N VAL A 201 -9.61 -20.18 -5.73
CA VAL A 201 -10.35 -20.38 -4.47
C VAL A 201 -9.86 -19.46 -3.38
N LYS A 202 -10.63 -19.28 -2.30
CA LYS A 202 -10.23 -18.42 -1.19
C LYS A 202 -9.25 -19.15 -0.26
N GLY A 203 -8.00 -18.74 -0.28
CA GLY A 203 -6.96 -19.24 0.62
C GLY A 203 -6.86 -20.78 0.60
N ASN A 204 -7.00 -21.40 1.77
CA ASN A 204 -6.94 -22.85 1.94
C ASN A 204 -8.29 -23.58 1.81
N ASP A 205 -9.36 -22.87 1.44
CA ASP A 205 -10.71 -23.47 1.34
C ASP A 205 -11.13 -23.69 -0.12
N LYS A 206 -10.90 -24.90 -0.61
CA LYS A 206 -11.25 -25.32 -1.98
C LYS A 206 -12.76 -25.31 -2.25
N SER A 207 -13.61 -25.26 -1.22
CA SER A 207 -15.06 -25.16 -1.40
C SER A 207 -15.52 -23.74 -1.77
N GLN A 208 -14.71 -22.72 -1.45
CA GLN A 208 -14.98 -21.32 -1.77
C GLN A 208 -14.36 -20.93 -3.12
N THR A 209 -14.95 -21.45 -4.20
CA THR A 209 -14.52 -21.15 -5.57
C THR A 209 -14.81 -19.71 -5.96
N LEU A 210 -13.94 -19.14 -6.78
CA LEU A 210 -14.03 -17.77 -7.29
C LEU A 210 -14.32 -17.79 -8.79
N SER A 211 -15.34 -17.02 -9.20
CA SER A 211 -15.68 -16.82 -10.60
C SER A 211 -15.10 -15.51 -11.08
N GLY A 212 -13.89 -15.56 -11.61
CA GLY A 212 -13.23 -14.40 -12.20
C GLY A 212 -13.31 -14.38 -13.71
N ALA A 213 -13.17 -13.20 -14.28
CA ALA A 213 -13.15 -12.96 -15.71
C ALA A 213 -11.72 -12.76 -16.24
N LYS A 214 -10.79 -12.25 -15.40
CA LYS A 214 -9.43 -11.91 -15.80
C LYS A 214 -8.44 -12.04 -14.64
N ALA A 215 -7.22 -12.49 -14.93
CA ALA A 215 -6.09 -12.43 -14.01
C ALA A 215 -5.15 -11.28 -14.37
N GLU A 216 -4.48 -10.68 -13.37
CA GLU A 216 -3.56 -9.56 -13.54
C GLU A 216 -2.39 -9.62 -12.55
N ILE A 217 -1.20 -9.20 -13.00
CA ILE A 217 -0.03 -8.98 -12.14
C ILE A 217 -0.13 -7.57 -11.57
N LEU A 218 -0.34 -7.46 -10.26
CA LEU A 218 -0.47 -6.15 -9.61
C LEU A 218 0.88 -5.51 -9.36
N TRP A 219 1.88 -6.29 -8.99
CA TRP A 219 3.25 -5.83 -8.79
C TRP A 219 4.24 -6.99 -8.77
N GLU A 220 5.51 -6.64 -9.02
CA GLU A 220 6.69 -7.49 -8.89
C GLU A 220 7.77 -6.77 -8.10
N SER A 221 8.55 -7.50 -7.29
CA SER A 221 9.65 -6.94 -6.49
C SER A 221 10.74 -8.00 -6.22
N PHE A 222 12.00 -7.58 -6.28
CA PHE A 222 13.12 -8.37 -5.78
C PHE A 222 13.30 -8.23 -4.26
N CYS A 223 12.48 -7.40 -3.60
CA CYS A 223 12.65 -6.98 -2.19
C CYS A 223 14.00 -6.31 -1.92
N THR A 224 14.54 -5.62 -2.90
CA THR A 224 15.77 -4.82 -2.85
C THR A 224 15.48 -3.41 -3.33
N ASP A 225 16.48 -2.55 -3.44
CA ASP A 225 16.39 -1.22 -4.06
C ASP A 225 16.40 -1.28 -5.60
N GLU A 226 16.63 -2.45 -6.18
CA GLU A 226 16.57 -2.66 -7.62
C GLU A 226 15.12 -2.80 -8.10
N MET A 227 14.73 -1.95 -9.06
CA MET A 227 13.43 -2.01 -9.71
C MET A 227 13.39 -3.15 -10.73
N PRO A 228 12.53 -4.17 -10.58
CA PRO A 228 12.38 -5.17 -11.63
C PRO A 228 11.76 -4.54 -12.89
N ALA A 229 12.14 -5.00 -14.06
CA ALA A 229 11.35 -4.78 -15.24
C ALA A 229 10.05 -5.60 -15.14
N LYS A 230 8.94 -5.06 -15.66
CA LYS A 230 7.66 -5.78 -15.69
C LYS A 230 7.80 -7.12 -16.40
N GLY A 231 7.31 -8.18 -15.80
CA GLY A 231 7.42 -9.55 -16.32
C GLY A 231 8.75 -10.25 -15.96
N SER A 232 9.58 -9.66 -15.09
CA SER A 232 10.85 -10.26 -14.66
C SER A 232 10.68 -11.47 -13.75
N ILE A 233 9.56 -11.55 -13.05
CA ILE A 233 9.24 -12.61 -12.07
C ILE A 233 8.11 -13.48 -12.61
N VAL A 234 7.00 -12.87 -13.00
CA VAL A 234 5.85 -13.52 -13.66
C VAL A 234 5.65 -12.87 -15.02
N SER A 235 5.92 -13.61 -16.10
CA SER A 235 5.93 -13.08 -17.47
C SER A 235 4.55 -13.08 -18.14
N GLY A 236 3.57 -13.73 -17.57
CA GLY A 236 2.18 -13.75 -18.06
C GLY A 236 1.26 -14.45 -17.09
N VAL A 237 -0.01 -14.03 -17.09
CA VAL A 237 -1.09 -14.62 -16.28
C VAL A 237 -2.35 -14.83 -17.12
N CYS A 238 -3.18 -15.78 -16.74
CA CYS A 238 -4.52 -15.97 -17.32
C CYS A 238 -5.49 -16.56 -16.28
N CYS A 239 -6.80 -16.42 -16.56
CA CYS A 239 -7.87 -17.10 -15.82
C CYS A 239 -8.64 -18.02 -16.76
N LYS A 240 -8.59 -19.34 -16.54
CA LYS A 240 -9.24 -20.31 -17.41
C LYS A 240 -9.67 -21.56 -16.65
N GLY A 241 -10.93 -21.96 -16.83
CA GLY A 241 -11.43 -23.23 -16.28
C GLY A 241 -11.40 -23.33 -14.75
N GLY A 242 -11.58 -22.21 -14.03
CA GLY A 242 -11.55 -22.18 -12.56
C GLY A 242 -10.14 -22.17 -11.98
N TYR A 243 -9.12 -21.92 -12.80
CA TYR A 243 -7.72 -21.78 -12.41
C TYR A 243 -7.17 -20.41 -12.80
N VAL A 244 -6.23 -19.93 -12.00
CA VAL A 244 -5.28 -18.89 -12.41
C VAL A 244 -4.03 -19.59 -12.90
N GLY A 245 -3.65 -19.33 -14.15
CA GLY A 245 -2.41 -19.81 -14.77
C GLY A 245 -1.37 -18.68 -14.85
N PHE A 246 -0.09 -19.02 -14.75
CA PHE A 246 0.97 -18.06 -14.95
C PHE A 246 2.24 -18.72 -15.50
N THR A 247 3.09 -17.90 -16.10
CA THR A 247 4.41 -18.30 -16.59
C THR A 247 5.49 -17.45 -15.92
N THR A 248 6.67 -18.01 -15.75
CA THR A 248 7.88 -17.27 -15.38
C THR A 248 8.76 -17.08 -16.61
N PRO A 249 9.66 -16.08 -16.64
CA PRO A 249 10.67 -16.00 -17.68
C PRO A 249 11.53 -17.27 -17.77
N ALA A 250 12.07 -17.55 -18.96
CA ALA A 250 12.97 -18.69 -19.17
C ALA A 250 14.22 -18.61 -18.28
N THR A 251 14.72 -17.39 -18.03
CA THR A 251 15.75 -17.14 -17.02
C THR A 251 15.07 -16.95 -15.67
N TYR A 252 15.19 -17.95 -14.81
CA TYR A 252 14.63 -17.90 -13.46
C TYR A 252 15.33 -16.86 -12.60
N THR A 253 14.56 -15.95 -12.02
CA THR A 253 15.04 -14.93 -11.08
C THR A 253 14.19 -15.00 -9.80
N LYS A 254 14.85 -15.05 -8.64
CA LYS A 254 14.17 -15.02 -7.35
C LYS A 254 13.53 -13.66 -7.11
N GLY A 255 12.32 -13.67 -6.55
CA GLY A 255 11.56 -12.45 -6.26
C GLY A 255 10.12 -12.76 -5.88
N ASN A 256 9.28 -11.75 -5.94
CA ASN A 256 7.91 -11.80 -5.46
C ASN A 256 7.00 -11.10 -6.45
N ALA A 257 5.81 -11.66 -6.66
CA ALA A 257 4.76 -11.02 -7.43
C ALA A 257 3.41 -11.17 -6.71
N LEU A 258 2.54 -10.19 -6.85
CA LEU A 258 1.15 -10.28 -6.43
C LEU A 258 0.28 -10.41 -7.68
N VAL A 259 -0.47 -11.50 -7.77
CA VAL A 259 -1.40 -11.78 -8.86
C VAL A 259 -2.82 -11.67 -8.34
N ALA A 260 -3.68 -10.94 -9.05
CA ALA A 260 -5.08 -10.77 -8.72
C ALA A 260 -5.99 -11.47 -9.73
N LEU A 261 -7.16 -11.88 -9.26
CA LEU A 261 -8.30 -12.29 -10.07
C LEU A 261 -9.35 -11.18 -10.00
N LYS A 262 -9.84 -10.76 -11.16
CA LYS A 262 -10.86 -9.73 -11.33
C LYS A 262 -12.16 -10.30 -11.84
N ASP A 263 -13.28 -9.69 -11.46
CA ASP A 263 -14.59 -9.95 -12.04
C ASP A 263 -14.74 -9.27 -13.42
N ALA A 264 -15.92 -9.40 -14.03
CA ALA A 264 -16.22 -8.83 -15.35
C ALA A 264 -16.23 -7.29 -15.34
N ASP A 265 -16.44 -6.68 -14.17
CA ASP A 265 -16.45 -5.22 -13.99
C ASP A 265 -15.04 -4.67 -13.68
N GLY A 266 -14.03 -5.55 -13.59
CA GLY A 266 -12.64 -5.19 -13.32
C GLY A 266 -12.31 -5.05 -11.83
N ASN A 267 -13.21 -5.39 -10.90
CA ASN A 267 -12.95 -5.36 -9.48
C ASN A 267 -12.13 -6.58 -9.06
N ILE A 268 -11.14 -6.38 -8.19
CA ILE A 268 -10.37 -7.48 -7.62
C ILE A 268 -11.26 -8.27 -6.66
N ILE A 269 -11.41 -9.56 -6.92
CA ILE A 269 -12.18 -10.49 -6.07
C ILE A 269 -11.30 -11.34 -5.18
N TRP A 270 -10.01 -11.52 -5.52
CA TRP A 270 -8.98 -12.15 -4.71
C TRP A 270 -7.59 -11.87 -5.27
N SER A 271 -6.53 -12.15 -4.48
CA SER A 271 -5.13 -12.04 -4.88
C SER A 271 -4.27 -13.09 -4.18
N TRP A 272 -3.15 -13.44 -4.81
CA TRP A 272 -2.20 -14.44 -4.33
C TRP A 272 -0.77 -13.95 -4.47
N HIS A 273 0.05 -14.27 -3.50
CA HIS A 273 1.50 -14.04 -3.52
C HIS A 273 2.19 -15.18 -4.27
N ILE A 274 2.90 -14.88 -5.33
CA ILE A 274 3.77 -15.81 -6.04
C ILE A 274 5.21 -15.52 -5.59
N TRP A 275 5.82 -16.52 -4.95
CA TRP A 275 7.12 -16.40 -4.31
C TRP A 275 8.14 -17.27 -5.01
N LEU A 276 9.00 -16.65 -5.84
CA LEU A 276 10.09 -17.31 -6.54
C LEU A 276 11.30 -17.38 -5.62
N THR A 277 11.59 -18.55 -5.08
CA THR A 277 12.72 -18.79 -4.17
C THR A 277 13.05 -20.28 -4.15
N ASP A 278 14.19 -20.68 -3.55
CA ASP A 278 14.40 -22.08 -3.22
C ASP A 278 13.32 -22.55 -2.26
N GLN A 279 13.04 -23.87 -2.24
CA GLN A 279 12.15 -24.42 -1.24
C GLN A 279 12.69 -24.08 0.17
N PRO A 280 11.94 -23.32 1.00
CA PRO A 280 12.37 -23.03 2.37
C PRO A 280 12.60 -24.33 3.17
N ALA A 281 13.70 -24.38 3.92
CA ALA A 281 13.99 -25.51 4.77
C ALA A 281 13.12 -25.52 6.04
N GLU A 282 12.91 -26.71 6.56
CA GLU A 282 12.21 -26.93 7.83
C GLU A 282 13.22 -26.87 8.98
N HIS A 283 13.05 -25.91 9.87
CA HIS A 283 13.84 -25.76 11.06
C HIS A 283 13.06 -26.23 12.28
N VAL A 284 13.47 -27.36 12.87
CA VAL A 284 12.88 -27.92 14.09
C VAL A 284 13.50 -27.20 15.28
N TYR A 285 12.69 -26.48 16.04
CA TYR A 285 13.15 -25.72 17.20
C TYR A 285 13.33 -26.64 18.42
N ARG A 286 14.28 -26.30 19.28
CA ARG A 286 14.49 -27.03 20.54
C ARG A 286 13.26 -26.96 21.45
N ASN A 287 13.26 -27.77 22.52
CA ASN A 287 12.22 -27.83 23.55
C ASN A 287 10.82 -28.18 22.96
N ASP A 288 10.77 -28.94 21.89
CA ASP A 288 9.53 -29.32 21.19
C ASP A 288 8.63 -28.10 20.87
N ALA A 289 9.25 -26.94 20.61
CA ALA A 289 8.52 -25.72 20.37
C ALA A 289 7.75 -25.76 19.03
N GLY A 290 8.21 -26.56 18.07
CA GLY A 290 7.60 -26.72 16.76
C GLY A 290 8.61 -26.54 15.62
N THR A 291 8.09 -26.53 14.39
CA THR A 291 8.90 -26.39 13.17
C THR A 291 8.50 -25.10 12.45
N MET A 292 9.49 -24.33 12.03
CA MET A 292 9.32 -23.08 11.27
C MET A 292 10.06 -23.16 9.93
N MET A 293 9.68 -22.29 8.98
CA MET A 293 10.52 -22.02 7.82
C MET A 293 11.86 -21.41 8.24
N ASP A 294 12.89 -21.58 7.43
CA ASP A 294 14.22 -21.01 7.61
C ASP A 294 14.28 -19.50 7.34
N ARG A 295 13.23 -18.92 6.74
CA ARG A 295 13.17 -17.53 6.25
C ARG A 295 11.78 -16.90 6.40
N ASN A 296 11.74 -15.57 6.27
CA ASN A 296 10.49 -14.78 6.25
C ASN A 296 9.77 -14.97 4.91
N LEU A 297 8.43 -14.82 4.90
CA LEU A 297 7.67 -14.74 3.65
C LEU A 297 8.23 -13.63 2.76
N GLY A 298 8.44 -13.95 1.50
CA GLY A 298 9.00 -13.04 0.51
C GLY A 298 10.53 -12.91 0.52
N ALA A 299 11.23 -13.48 1.51
CA ALA A 299 12.69 -13.47 1.51
C ALA A 299 13.25 -14.44 0.46
N THR A 300 14.23 -14.00 -0.32
CA THR A 300 14.84 -14.81 -1.38
C THR A 300 16.02 -15.65 -0.89
N GLU A 301 16.49 -15.40 0.33
CA GLU A 301 17.54 -16.15 1.03
C GLU A 301 17.19 -16.36 2.50
N ALA A 302 17.73 -17.42 3.09
CA ALA A 302 17.72 -17.64 4.53
C ALA A 302 18.97 -17.06 5.18
N GLY A 303 18.93 -16.82 6.49
CA GLY A 303 20.13 -16.44 7.24
C GLY A 303 20.00 -15.13 8.01
N ALA A 304 21.15 -14.63 8.44
CA ALA A 304 21.29 -13.36 9.12
C ALA A 304 20.99 -12.18 8.18
N ARG A 305 20.82 -10.98 8.73
CA ARG A 305 20.32 -9.82 7.98
C ARG A 305 21.18 -9.44 6.77
N THR A 306 20.57 -9.52 5.62
CA THR A 306 20.94 -8.91 4.35
C THR A 306 19.66 -8.41 3.69
N THR A 307 19.71 -7.63 2.62
CA THR A 307 18.53 -7.19 1.85
C THR A 307 17.65 -8.38 1.47
N LYS A 308 18.24 -9.48 1.02
CA LYS A 308 17.54 -10.68 0.52
C LYS A 308 16.87 -11.53 1.61
N THR A 309 17.21 -11.30 2.89
CA THR A 309 16.63 -12.06 4.02
C THR A 309 15.49 -11.35 4.72
N LEU A 310 15.21 -10.07 4.38
CA LEU A 310 14.21 -9.25 5.07
C LEU A 310 12.77 -9.71 4.77
N GLY A 311 12.45 -9.96 3.51
CA GLY A 311 11.13 -10.38 3.05
C GLY A 311 10.10 -9.24 3.04
N LEU A 312 8.83 -9.62 3.06
CA LEU A 312 7.67 -8.75 2.97
C LEU A 312 7.00 -8.53 4.33
N LEU A 313 6.16 -7.52 4.43
CA LEU A 313 5.42 -7.17 5.63
C LEU A 313 3.93 -7.42 5.44
N TYR A 314 3.21 -7.68 6.54
CA TYR A 314 1.78 -7.97 6.54
C TYR A 314 1.08 -7.21 7.64
N GLN A 315 -0.07 -6.57 7.35
CA GLN A 315 -0.99 -6.14 8.39
C GLN A 315 -1.66 -7.38 9.00
N TRP A 316 -1.83 -7.42 10.32
CA TRP A 316 -2.36 -8.61 10.97
C TRP A 316 -3.74 -9.01 10.46
N GLY A 317 -3.89 -10.27 10.10
CA GLY A 317 -5.14 -10.80 9.56
C GLY A 317 -5.37 -10.53 8.08
N ARG A 318 -4.38 -9.96 7.35
CA ARG A 318 -4.43 -9.82 5.89
C ARG A 318 -3.56 -10.86 5.20
N LYS A 319 -4.06 -11.34 4.07
CA LYS A 319 -3.35 -12.31 3.21
C LYS A 319 -2.34 -11.66 2.26
N ASP A 320 -2.47 -10.36 2.02
CA ASP A 320 -1.70 -9.63 1.03
C ASP A 320 -0.48 -8.94 1.64
N PRO A 321 0.70 -9.07 1.02
CA PRO A 321 1.92 -8.47 1.48
C PRO A 321 2.06 -7.01 1.08
N PHE A 322 2.83 -6.28 1.89
CA PHE A 322 3.33 -4.93 1.64
C PHE A 322 4.85 -4.93 1.50
N MET A 323 5.37 -3.93 0.78
CA MET A 323 6.82 -3.78 0.65
C MET A 323 7.47 -3.56 2.01
N GLY A 324 8.55 -4.28 2.23
CA GLY A 324 9.46 -4.09 3.34
C GLY A 324 10.49 -2.99 3.06
N CYS A 325 11.39 -2.78 4.01
CA CYS A 325 12.52 -1.87 3.86
C CYS A 325 13.55 -2.42 2.89
N CYS A 326 14.20 -1.54 2.15
CA CYS A 326 15.43 -1.82 1.45
C CYS A 326 16.62 -1.48 2.38
N GLU A 327 17.60 -2.38 2.49
CA GLU A 327 18.69 -2.23 3.45
C GLU A 327 19.60 -1.03 3.16
N ALA A 328 19.72 -0.61 1.90
CA ALA A 328 20.58 0.47 1.48
C ALA A 328 20.12 1.82 2.06
N ASP A 329 18.82 2.00 2.25
CA ASP A 329 18.23 3.17 2.87
C ASP A 329 17.04 2.76 3.72
N VAL A 330 17.25 2.75 5.04
CA VAL A 330 16.23 2.35 6.02
C VAL A 330 14.97 3.21 6.01
N SER A 331 14.95 4.32 5.27
CA SER A 331 13.78 5.17 5.07
C SER A 331 12.98 4.82 3.82
N LYS A 332 13.52 3.98 2.92
CA LYS A 332 12.91 3.61 1.64
C LYS A 332 12.30 2.22 1.67
N LEU A 333 11.17 2.10 0.99
CA LEU A 333 10.58 0.80 0.64
C LEU A 333 11.41 0.12 -0.45
N SER A 334 11.40 -1.21 -0.45
CA SER A 334 11.92 -1.99 -1.58
C SER A 334 11.22 -1.59 -2.88
N ALA A 335 11.98 -1.59 -3.97
CA ALA A 335 11.46 -1.24 -5.28
C ALA A 335 10.47 -2.31 -5.80
N PHE A 336 9.40 -1.87 -6.45
CA PHE A 336 8.37 -2.75 -7.02
C PHE A 336 7.65 -2.05 -8.18
N THR A 337 7.08 -2.83 -9.11
CA THR A 337 6.47 -2.31 -10.34
C THR A 337 5.08 -1.69 -10.16
N GLY A 338 4.48 -1.82 -8.99
CA GLY A 338 3.13 -1.32 -8.70
C GLY A 338 3.12 -0.03 -7.89
N GLU A 339 1.95 0.35 -7.46
CA GLU A 339 1.72 1.45 -6.52
C GLU A 339 1.14 0.93 -5.21
N GLU A 340 1.58 1.50 -4.11
CA GLU A 340 0.98 1.28 -2.81
C GLU A 340 0.19 2.53 -2.39
N LYS A 341 -1.04 2.33 -1.92
CA LYS A 341 -1.91 3.41 -1.46
C LYS A 341 -2.02 3.40 0.06
N LEU A 342 -2.19 4.58 0.63
CA LEU A 342 -2.45 4.76 2.05
C LEU A 342 -3.83 5.37 2.23
N VAL A 343 -4.66 4.77 3.07
CA VAL A 343 -5.99 5.30 3.40
C VAL A 343 -6.25 5.27 4.90
N SER A 344 -7.04 6.21 5.38
CA SER A 344 -7.54 6.17 6.76
C SER A 344 -8.57 5.05 6.93
N CYS A 345 -8.59 4.42 8.10
CA CYS A 345 -9.63 3.46 8.46
C CYS A 345 -10.96 4.19 8.71
N THR A 346 -11.96 3.89 7.90
CA THR A 346 -13.34 4.40 7.99
C THR A 346 -14.32 3.23 7.88
N GLU A 347 -15.61 3.48 8.06
CA GLU A 347 -16.66 2.47 7.85
C GLU A 347 -16.60 1.79 6.48
N THR A 348 -16.11 2.50 5.47
CA THR A 348 -16.02 1.99 4.09
C THR A 348 -14.67 1.36 3.77
N THR A 349 -13.56 1.94 4.23
CA THR A 349 -12.20 1.48 3.93
C THR A 349 -11.68 0.43 4.92
N GLY A 350 -12.16 0.47 6.17
CA GLY A 350 -11.77 -0.47 7.22
C GLY A 350 -12.61 -1.75 7.21
N THR A 351 -12.77 -2.40 6.07
CA THR A 351 -13.54 -3.64 5.94
C THR A 351 -12.73 -4.75 5.27
N ILE A 352 -13.05 -6.01 5.59
CA ILE A 352 -12.43 -7.15 4.93
C ILE A 352 -12.68 -7.11 3.42
N ALA A 353 -13.90 -6.73 3.00
CA ALA A 353 -14.25 -6.61 1.59
C ALA A 353 -13.39 -5.56 0.88
N TYR A 354 -13.20 -4.40 1.49
CA TYR A 354 -12.33 -3.36 0.96
C TYR A 354 -10.87 -3.82 0.87
N ALA A 355 -10.36 -4.47 1.92
CA ALA A 355 -8.99 -4.99 1.94
C ALA A 355 -8.73 -6.04 0.84
N ILE A 356 -9.73 -6.89 0.53
CA ILE A 356 -9.68 -7.86 -0.59
C ILE A 356 -9.68 -7.15 -1.94
N ALA A 357 -10.57 -6.17 -2.13
CA ALA A 357 -10.68 -5.42 -3.38
C ALA A 357 -9.49 -4.47 -3.62
N HIS A 358 -8.76 -4.12 -2.55
CA HIS A 358 -7.63 -3.20 -2.60
C HIS A 358 -6.37 -3.78 -1.90
N PRO A 359 -5.79 -4.87 -2.43
CA PRO A 359 -4.69 -5.58 -1.78
C PRO A 359 -3.41 -4.73 -1.64
N GLN A 360 -3.23 -3.72 -2.50
CA GLN A 360 -2.09 -2.77 -2.48
C GLN A 360 -2.34 -1.54 -1.60
N THR A 361 -3.45 -1.50 -0.85
CA THR A 361 -3.78 -0.35 -0.01
C THR A 361 -3.49 -0.66 1.45
N PHE A 362 -2.59 0.11 2.04
CA PHE A 362 -2.34 0.10 3.48
C PHE A 362 -3.47 0.87 4.18
N ILE A 363 -4.18 0.22 5.08
CA ILE A 363 -5.28 0.81 5.84
C ILE A 363 -4.74 1.21 7.21
N GLN A 364 -4.73 2.51 7.53
CA GLN A 364 -4.25 3.03 8.80
C GLN A 364 -5.08 2.49 9.97
N GLY A 365 -4.51 2.49 11.16
CA GLY A 365 -5.25 2.17 12.38
C GLY A 365 -6.30 3.23 12.71
N ASN A 366 -7.38 2.81 13.35
CA ASN A 366 -8.49 3.66 13.75
C ASN A 366 -8.28 4.28 15.15
N TRP A 367 -7.09 4.82 15.42
CA TRP A 367 -6.75 5.41 16.72
C TRP A 367 -6.97 6.93 16.72
N ASP A 368 -7.70 7.43 17.71
CA ASP A 368 -7.86 8.85 17.98
C ASP A 368 -7.00 9.27 19.16
N THR A 369 -5.90 9.95 18.90
CA THR A 369 -4.97 10.42 19.92
C THR A 369 -5.59 11.47 20.85
N ASN A 370 -6.57 12.25 20.38
CA ASN A 370 -7.23 13.29 21.17
C ASN A 370 -8.26 12.71 22.13
N ALA A 371 -8.97 11.66 21.71
CA ALA A 371 -9.94 10.99 22.56
C ALA A 371 -9.31 9.89 23.42
N GLY A 372 -8.05 9.47 23.13
CA GLY A 372 -7.40 8.33 23.77
C GLY A 372 -8.17 7.02 23.58
N LYS A 373 -8.92 6.93 22.49
CA LYS A 373 -9.81 5.81 22.16
C LYS A 373 -9.62 5.35 20.73
N GLY A 374 -10.02 4.13 20.46
CA GLY A 374 -9.99 3.51 19.15
C GLY A 374 -9.20 2.23 19.15
N SER A 375 -9.52 1.32 18.25
CA SER A 375 -8.70 0.14 18.04
C SER A 375 -7.49 0.50 17.18
N CYS A 376 -6.35 0.03 17.55
CA CYS A 376 -5.17 0.07 16.67
C CYS A 376 -5.28 -1.01 15.58
N ASP A 377 -6.47 -1.33 15.13
CA ASP A 377 -6.76 -2.27 14.05
C ASP A 377 -7.06 -1.52 12.74
N TRP A 378 -6.72 -2.12 11.62
CA TRP A 378 -7.13 -1.64 10.30
C TRP A 378 -8.59 -1.98 9.98
N LEU A 379 -9.20 -2.91 10.73
CA LEU A 379 -10.63 -3.19 10.66
C LEU A 379 -11.38 -2.13 11.46
N TYR A 380 -12.35 -1.46 10.82
CA TYR A 380 -13.06 -0.34 11.42
C TYR A 380 -13.87 -0.77 12.64
N ASP A 381 -13.76 0.04 13.66
CA ASP A 381 -14.57 0.04 14.86
C ASP A 381 -15.13 1.45 15.08
N ASP A 382 -16.33 1.58 15.59
CA ASP A 382 -16.93 2.84 16.01
C ASP A 382 -16.21 3.51 17.19
N ARG A 383 -15.02 3.00 17.54
CA ARG A 383 -14.19 3.42 18.68
C ARG A 383 -14.86 3.18 20.04
N SER A 384 -15.81 2.28 20.09
CA SER A 384 -16.52 1.92 21.33
C SER A 384 -15.67 1.04 22.25
N SER A 385 -14.64 0.36 21.70
CA SER A 385 -13.77 -0.53 22.46
C SER A 385 -12.34 -0.59 21.90
N ASP A 386 -11.37 -0.93 22.74
CA ASP A 386 -9.98 -1.19 22.33
C ASP A 386 -9.76 -2.59 21.74
N ALA A 387 -10.80 -3.43 21.70
CA ALA A 387 -10.68 -4.84 21.32
C ALA A 387 -10.49 -5.01 19.81
N ILE A 388 -9.72 -6.02 19.42
CA ILE A 388 -9.68 -6.51 18.03
C ILE A 388 -11.08 -7.03 17.68
N LYS A 389 -11.72 -6.47 16.66
CA LYS A 389 -13.11 -6.80 16.28
C LYS A 389 -13.28 -8.20 15.75
N ASP A 390 -12.37 -8.63 14.90
CA ASP A 390 -12.42 -9.97 14.30
C ASP A 390 -11.12 -10.71 14.55
N ILE A 391 -11.17 -11.59 15.55
CA ILE A 391 -10.04 -12.46 15.93
C ILE A 391 -9.92 -13.70 15.05
N THR A 392 -10.86 -13.89 14.10
CA THR A 392 -10.90 -15.09 13.25
C THR A 392 -10.06 -14.94 11.98
N ARG A 393 -9.56 -13.73 11.69
CA ARG A 393 -8.73 -13.46 10.50
C ARG A 393 -7.49 -14.35 10.43
N TRP A 394 -6.73 -14.45 11.53
CA TRP A 394 -5.66 -15.42 11.72
C TRP A 394 -5.89 -16.18 13.02
N GLN A 395 -5.65 -17.48 12.98
CA GLN A 395 -5.86 -18.37 14.12
C GLN A 395 -4.80 -19.49 14.15
N ARG A 396 -4.78 -20.28 15.22
CA ARG A 396 -3.96 -21.49 15.31
C ARG A 396 -4.32 -22.51 14.24
N THR A 397 -5.58 -22.56 13.81
CA THR A 397 -6.00 -23.28 12.61
C THR A 397 -5.86 -22.32 11.42
N LYS A 398 -5.23 -22.78 10.35
CA LYS A 398 -5.06 -21.99 9.14
C LYS A 398 -6.41 -21.51 8.61
N THR A 399 -6.54 -20.20 8.40
CA THR A 399 -7.76 -19.55 7.89
C THR A 399 -7.60 -19.19 6.41
N VAL A 400 -8.70 -18.79 5.78
CA VAL A 400 -8.67 -18.33 4.37
C VAL A 400 -7.85 -17.05 4.16
N TYR A 401 -7.55 -16.32 5.23
CA TYR A 401 -6.73 -15.09 5.18
C TYR A 401 -5.28 -15.30 5.60
N ASP A 402 -4.89 -16.54 5.94
CA ASP A 402 -3.52 -16.86 6.31
C ASP A 402 -2.58 -16.70 5.09
N PRO A 403 -1.49 -15.91 5.18
CA PRO A 403 -0.61 -15.63 4.05
C PRO A 403 0.39 -16.75 3.73
N CYS A 404 0.54 -17.75 4.61
CA CYS A 404 1.54 -18.80 4.45
C CYS A 404 1.19 -19.79 3.34
N PRO A 405 2.18 -20.45 2.73
CA PRO A 405 1.97 -21.53 1.77
C PRO A 405 1.22 -22.72 2.35
N ALA A 406 0.81 -23.65 1.50
CA ALA A 406 0.18 -24.93 1.90
C ALA A 406 1.09 -25.70 2.88
N GLY A 407 0.49 -26.35 3.88
CA GLY A 407 1.19 -27.06 4.96
C GLY A 407 1.80 -26.13 6.03
N TRP A 408 1.67 -24.80 5.87
CA TRP A 408 2.22 -23.80 6.78
C TRP A 408 1.15 -22.78 7.19
N ARG A 409 1.34 -22.15 8.35
CA ARG A 409 0.45 -21.12 8.89
C ARG A 409 1.22 -20.02 9.62
N VAL A 410 0.55 -18.93 9.94
CA VAL A 410 1.07 -17.92 10.86
C VAL A 410 1.34 -18.55 12.22
N PRO A 411 2.51 -18.27 12.85
CA PRO A 411 2.93 -19.02 14.04
C PRO A 411 2.13 -18.69 15.29
N ASP A 412 2.20 -19.61 16.26
CA ASP A 412 1.71 -19.37 17.62
C ASP A 412 2.60 -18.38 18.35
N GLY A 413 2.00 -17.44 19.05
CA GLY A 413 2.68 -16.43 19.87
C GLY A 413 2.14 -16.34 21.27
N GLY A 414 2.67 -15.38 22.04
CA GLY A 414 2.41 -15.25 23.46
C GLY A 414 3.30 -16.19 24.31
N ASP A 415 2.99 -16.31 25.59
CA ASP A 415 3.83 -17.05 26.56
C ASP A 415 3.93 -18.56 26.23
N ASP A 416 2.92 -19.11 25.58
CA ASP A 416 2.89 -20.51 25.10
C ASP A 416 3.24 -20.61 23.59
N GLY A 417 3.70 -19.53 22.98
CA GLY A 417 4.07 -19.48 21.58
C GLY A 417 5.41 -20.13 21.26
N ILE A 418 5.67 -20.32 19.98
CA ILE A 418 6.85 -21.05 19.52
C ILE A 418 8.16 -20.40 19.98
N TRP A 419 8.26 -19.07 19.98
CA TRP A 419 9.47 -18.34 20.36
C TRP A 419 9.72 -18.39 21.86
N ALA A 420 8.67 -18.29 22.68
CA ALA A 420 8.76 -18.40 24.12
C ALA A 420 9.19 -19.83 24.54
N LYS A 421 8.60 -20.85 23.93
CA LYS A 421 8.95 -22.28 24.20
C LYS A 421 10.37 -22.60 23.72
N ALA A 422 10.77 -22.16 22.54
CA ALA A 422 12.11 -22.37 22.04
C ALA A 422 13.16 -21.72 22.96
N GLY A 423 12.81 -20.56 23.51
CA GLY A 423 13.71 -19.76 24.34
C GLY A 423 14.90 -19.22 23.53
N PHE A 424 15.55 -18.22 24.09
CA PHE A 424 16.75 -17.59 23.49
C PHE A 424 17.71 -17.16 24.62
N SER A 425 18.94 -16.80 24.24
CA SER A 425 19.90 -16.16 25.13
C SER A 425 20.30 -14.82 24.56
N THR A 426 20.67 -13.86 25.39
CA THR A 426 21.25 -12.58 24.94
C THR A 426 22.56 -12.79 24.17
N SER A 427 23.27 -13.90 24.39
CA SER A 427 24.42 -14.30 23.58
C SER A 427 24.05 -14.74 22.15
N ASP A 428 22.77 -14.94 21.86
CA ASP A 428 22.27 -15.28 20.52
C ASP A 428 22.03 -14.05 19.65
N LEU A 429 22.16 -12.84 20.22
CA LEU A 429 22.14 -11.60 19.46
C LEU A 429 23.44 -11.44 18.67
N ASN A 430 23.31 -11.28 17.36
CA ASN A 430 24.43 -10.99 16.48
C ASN A 430 24.50 -9.48 16.20
N ASN A 431 25.39 -8.79 16.90
CA ASN A 431 25.56 -7.34 16.78
C ASN A 431 26.27 -6.90 15.50
N THR A 432 26.87 -7.82 14.74
CA THR A 432 27.54 -7.48 13.48
C THR A 432 26.54 -7.20 12.37
N ASN A 433 25.44 -7.96 12.34
CA ASN A 433 24.40 -7.83 11.32
C ASN A 433 22.98 -7.68 11.90
N ASN A 434 22.87 -7.42 13.20
CA ASN A 434 21.62 -7.16 13.90
C ASN A 434 20.55 -8.24 13.62
N SER A 435 20.85 -9.47 14.01
CA SER A 435 19.97 -10.63 13.88
C SER A 435 19.94 -11.42 15.17
N LEU A 436 18.82 -12.09 15.45
CA LEU A 436 18.67 -13.02 16.59
C LEU A 436 18.79 -14.46 16.09
N GLY A 437 19.63 -15.26 16.75
CA GLY A 437 19.73 -16.70 16.54
C GLY A 437 18.80 -17.47 17.47
N PHE A 438 18.01 -18.41 16.93
CA PHE A 438 17.33 -19.43 17.73
C PHE A 438 18.03 -20.77 17.57
N ALA A 439 18.26 -21.46 18.67
CA ALA A 439 18.82 -22.80 18.65
C ALA A 439 17.80 -23.82 18.12
N LEU A 440 18.24 -24.69 17.25
CA LEU A 440 17.47 -25.79 16.70
C LEU A 440 17.68 -27.07 17.52
N ALA A 441 16.84 -28.08 17.27
CA ALA A 441 16.91 -29.38 17.98
C ALA A 441 18.22 -30.12 17.70
N ASP A 442 18.85 -29.90 16.54
CA ASP A 442 20.12 -30.49 16.15
C ASP A 442 21.37 -29.73 16.68
N GLY A 443 21.15 -28.66 17.45
CA GLY A 443 22.22 -27.81 17.99
C GLY A 443 22.69 -26.69 17.04
N SER A 444 22.23 -26.65 15.80
CA SER A 444 22.47 -25.53 14.88
C SER A 444 21.61 -24.30 15.23
N LYS A 445 21.73 -23.22 14.46
CA LYS A 445 20.94 -21.99 14.68
C LYS A 445 20.22 -21.57 13.41
N THR A 446 19.00 -21.05 13.58
CA THR A 446 18.29 -20.28 12.57
C THR A 446 18.34 -18.79 12.94
N TRP A 447 18.37 -17.92 11.93
CA TRP A 447 18.55 -16.49 12.13
C TRP A 447 17.27 -15.71 11.82
N TYR A 448 16.92 -14.76 12.68
CA TYR A 448 15.87 -13.77 12.51
C TYR A 448 16.52 -12.41 12.24
N PRO A 449 16.48 -11.91 11.01
CA PRO A 449 16.96 -10.57 10.70
C PRO A 449 16.08 -9.49 11.34
N THR A 450 16.53 -8.24 11.33
CA THR A 450 15.77 -7.07 11.75
C THR A 450 15.26 -6.29 10.53
N PRO A 451 14.11 -6.67 9.94
CA PRO A 451 13.60 -6.09 8.71
C PRO A 451 12.97 -4.70 8.88
N GLY A 452 12.88 -4.21 10.11
CA GLY A 452 12.05 -3.06 10.41
C GLY A 452 10.56 -3.42 10.43
N PHE A 453 9.72 -2.37 10.43
CA PHE A 453 8.26 -2.53 10.43
C PHE A 453 7.60 -1.23 9.97
N ARG A 454 6.32 -1.29 9.63
CA ARG A 454 5.48 -0.10 9.38
C ARG A 454 4.51 0.08 10.54
N GLU A 455 4.44 1.29 11.07
CA GLU A 455 3.51 1.64 12.12
C GLU A 455 2.06 1.67 11.60
N PHE A 456 1.10 1.61 12.51
CA PHE A 456 -0.33 1.64 12.21
C PHE A 456 -0.79 2.94 11.51
N THR A 457 -0.02 4.02 11.59
CA THR A 457 -0.24 5.25 10.83
C THR A 457 0.12 5.12 9.35
N GLY A 458 0.74 4.01 8.96
CA GLY A 458 1.24 3.80 7.61
C GLY A 458 2.48 4.63 7.25
N GLU A 459 2.97 5.45 8.16
CA GLU A 459 4.23 6.15 7.95
C GLU A 459 5.39 5.16 7.79
N ASN A 460 6.25 5.44 6.83
CA ASN A 460 7.41 4.61 6.51
C ASN A 460 8.53 4.79 7.53
N LYS A 461 8.29 4.41 8.77
CA LYS A 461 9.34 4.37 9.80
C LYS A 461 9.97 2.99 9.85
N MET A 462 10.48 2.59 8.71
CA MET A 462 11.19 1.33 8.56
C MET A 462 12.55 1.47 9.24
N LYS A 463 12.70 0.87 10.39
CA LYS A 463 13.98 0.84 11.11
C LYS A 463 14.67 -0.51 10.91
N ALA A 464 14.88 -0.90 9.65
CA ALA A 464 15.66 -2.09 9.34
C ALA A 464 17.06 -2.00 9.97
N GLY A 465 17.53 -3.10 10.51
CA GLY A 465 18.75 -3.13 11.30
C GLY A 465 18.57 -2.69 12.76
N MET A 466 17.48 -2.02 13.13
CA MET A 466 17.17 -1.66 14.52
C MET A 466 16.08 -2.54 15.11
N TYR A 467 15.04 -2.86 14.34
CA TYR A 467 13.89 -3.63 14.82
C TYR A 467 13.60 -4.82 13.92
N GLY A 468 13.27 -5.95 14.54
CA GLY A 468 12.65 -7.12 13.93
C GLY A 468 11.35 -7.44 14.65
N GLU A 469 10.24 -7.23 13.95
CA GLU A 469 8.90 -7.50 14.46
C GLU A 469 8.28 -8.64 13.63
N TYR A 470 7.76 -9.66 14.30
CA TYR A 470 7.23 -10.86 13.66
C TYR A 470 5.88 -11.21 14.20
N TRP A 471 4.86 -11.23 13.34
CA TRP A 471 3.50 -11.55 13.75
C TRP A 471 3.31 -12.99 14.20
N SER A 472 2.41 -13.15 15.16
CA SER A 472 1.77 -14.42 15.47
C SER A 472 0.27 -14.38 15.15
N ALA A 473 -0.38 -15.54 15.18
CA ALA A 473 -1.82 -15.66 14.97
C ALA A 473 -2.65 -15.29 16.21
N ASN A 474 -2.00 -15.11 17.38
CA ASN A 474 -2.72 -15.00 18.64
C ASN A 474 -2.98 -13.54 19.04
N VAL A 475 -4.23 -13.24 19.33
CA VAL A 475 -4.65 -12.01 19.98
C VAL A 475 -4.40 -12.09 21.47
N ARG A 476 -4.01 -10.99 22.10
CA ARG A 476 -3.90 -10.90 23.55
C ARG A 476 -5.30 -10.86 24.16
N TYR A 477 -5.52 -11.68 25.18
CA TYR A 477 -6.72 -11.62 26.00
C TYR A 477 -6.45 -10.86 27.30
N PHE A 478 -7.44 -10.09 27.74
CA PHE A 478 -7.43 -9.42 29.03
C PHE A 478 -8.75 -9.72 29.74
N ASN A 479 -8.67 -10.33 30.93
CA ASN A 479 -9.85 -10.79 31.69
C ASN A 479 -10.84 -11.63 30.86
N GLY A 480 -10.31 -12.51 30.00
CA GLY A 480 -11.11 -13.41 29.16
C GLY A 480 -11.69 -12.78 27.89
N ASN A 481 -11.48 -11.49 27.65
CA ASN A 481 -11.92 -10.80 26.44
C ASN A 481 -10.74 -10.50 25.51
N PRO A 482 -10.94 -10.46 24.16
CA PRO A 482 -9.93 -10.00 23.23
C PRO A 482 -9.48 -8.59 23.59
N GLY A 483 -8.17 -8.36 23.71
CA GLY A 483 -7.59 -7.03 23.89
C GLY A 483 -7.34 -6.34 22.57
N GLY A 484 -6.90 -5.07 22.62
CA GLY A 484 -6.59 -4.23 21.44
C GLY A 484 -5.26 -4.57 20.74
N TYR A 485 -4.58 -5.65 21.12
CA TYR A 485 -3.24 -5.97 20.65
C TYR A 485 -3.09 -7.44 20.26
N VAL A 486 -2.15 -7.67 19.34
CA VAL A 486 -1.75 -8.98 18.85
C VAL A 486 -0.36 -9.32 19.38
N TYR A 487 -0.12 -10.59 19.70
CA TYR A 487 1.21 -11.04 20.08
C TYR A 487 2.17 -11.05 18.87
N CYS A 488 3.42 -10.67 19.15
CA CYS A 488 4.52 -10.72 18.19
C CYS A 488 5.84 -11.07 18.90
N LEU A 489 6.82 -11.54 18.14
CA LEU A 489 8.21 -11.52 18.58
C LEU A 489 8.77 -10.13 18.25
N ARG A 490 9.42 -9.50 19.23
CA ARG A 490 10.19 -8.26 19.06
C ARG A 490 11.67 -8.54 19.24
N ILE A 491 12.48 -8.00 18.35
CA ILE A 491 13.94 -7.91 18.42
C ILE A 491 14.29 -6.42 18.30
N SER A 492 15.07 -5.87 19.23
CA SER A 492 15.49 -4.47 19.21
C SER A 492 16.99 -4.33 19.40
N TYR A 493 17.62 -3.56 18.52
CA TYR A 493 18.99 -3.08 18.59
C TYR A 493 19.05 -1.57 18.82
N ASP A 494 17.91 -0.95 19.18
CA ASP A 494 17.87 0.49 19.50
C ASP A 494 18.61 0.75 20.83
N PRO A 495 19.68 1.52 20.85
CA PRO A 495 20.46 1.81 22.06
C PRO A 495 19.65 2.60 23.10
N ASN A 496 18.53 3.21 22.71
CA ASN A 496 17.65 3.96 23.61
C ASN A 496 16.58 3.06 24.26
N VAL A 497 16.42 1.85 23.79
CA VAL A 497 15.53 0.84 24.41
C VAL A 497 16.36 0.04 25.40
N ALA A 498 16.06 0.18 26.70
CA ALA A 498 16.83 -0.48 27.76
C ALA A 498 17.01 -1.97 27.46
N ALA A 499 18.23 -2.39 27.51
CA ALA A 499 18.89 -3.71 27.68
C ALA A 499 18.17 -5.02 27.25
N ASN A 500 16.90 -5.01 26.85
CA ASN A 500 16.16 -6.22 26.51
C ASN A 500 15.74 -6.18 25.04
N ALA A 501 16.71 -6.49 24.25
CA ALA A 501 16.58 -6.52 22.83
C ALA A 501 15.58 -7.57 22.30
N VAL A 502 15.03 -8.46 23.12
CA VAL A 502 14.13 -9.53 22.66
C VAL A 502 12.96 -9.72 23.62
N ASP A 503 11.75 -9.67 23.05
CA ASP A 503 10.50 -10.03 23.74
C ASP A 503 9.71 -11.00 22.87
N PRO A 504 9.65 -12.31 23.23
CA PRO A 504 8.94 -13.32 22.44
C PRO A 504 7.41 -13.24 22.59
N SER A 505 6.92 -12.42 23.51
CA SER A 505 5.50 -12.21 23.82
C SER A 505 5.12 -10.73 23.75
N ALA A 506 5.85 -9.94 22.96
CA ALA A 506 5.55 -8.55 22.71
C ALA A 506 4.14 -8.39 22.13
N LYS A 507 3.59 -7.19 22.22
CA LYS A 507 2.21 -6.89 21.82
C LYS A 507 2.19 -5.62 20.99
N TRP A 508 1.44 -5.68 19.89
CA TRP A 508 1.38 -4.54 18.98
C TRP A 508 0.02 -4.36 18.32
N SER A 509 -0.17 -3.20 17.70
CA SER A 509 -1.34 -2.81 16.93
C SER A 509 -1.49 -3.68 15.68
N ALA A 510 -2.67 -4.25 15.44
CA ALA A 510 -2.99 -5.07 14.26
C ALA A 510 -2.90 -4.31 12.92
N ALA A 511 -3.03 -2.98 12.94
CA ALA A 511 -2.88 -2.14 11.76
C ALA A 511 -1.42 -1.92 11.34
N SER A 512 -0.45 -2.21 12.21
CA SER A 512 0.97 -2.20 11.84
C SER A 512 1.28 -3.34 10.87
N ALA A 513 2.34 -3.21 10.09
CA ALA A 513 2.78 -4.29 9.22
C ALA A 513 4.15 -4.82 9.67
N PHE A 514 4.20 -6.12 9.91
CA PHE A 514 5.35 -6.89 10.39
C PHE A 514 5.65 -8.06 9.48
N SER A 515 6.83 -8.63 9.62
CA SER A 515 7.19 -9.87 8.95
C SER A 515 6.37 -11.06 9.44
N VAL A 516 6.19 -12.04 8.58
CA VAL A 516 5.66 -13.35 8.91
C VAL A 516 6.71 -14.41 8.60
N ARG A 517 7.00 -15.27 9.56
CA ARG A 517 7.75 -16.51 9.34
C ARG A 517 6.83 -17.67 9.68
N CYS A 518 6.58 -18.55 8.73
CA CYS A 518 5.52 -19.54 8.85
C CYS A 518 5.93 -20.73 9.74
N GLN A 519 4.97 -21.21 10.52
CA GLN A 519 5.05 -22.44 11.33
C GLN A 519 4.41 -23.59 10.57
N LYS A 520 5.00 -24.77 10.62
CA LYS A 520 4.46 -25.98 10.01
C LYS A 520 3.17 -26.40 10.72
N ILE A 521 2.16 -26.76 9.96
CA ILE A 521 0.92 -27.36 10.47
C ILE A 521 1.28 -28.78 10.94
N GLN A 522 0.92 -29.12 12.19
CA GLN A 522 1.13 -30.42 12.79
C GLN A 522 -0.05 -31.35 12.52
#